data_373401958bf25f7d505b566c50d4a9a8
#
_entry.id   373401958bf25f7d505b566c50d4a9a8
#
_cell.length_a   1.000
_cell.length_b   1.000
_cell.length_c   1.000
_cell.angle_alpha   90.00
_cell.angle_beta   90.00
_cell.angle_gamma   90.00
#
_symmetry.space_group_name_H-M   'P 1'
#
loop_
_entity.id
_entity.type
_entity.pdbx_description
1 polymer ?
#
loop_
_entity_poly.entity_id
_entity_poly.type
_entity_poly.pdbx_seq_one_letter_code
_entity_poly.pdbx_strand_id
1 'polypeptide(L)'
;MKKGLVLATIFALCSTMMVSAKEFNDARWQWFYSNSDYTGKVDLNTLSYDPSTDTAQAWAVWVQTRGLQELREYDIHFDNSSVTIKHYYIYKNGSDTAINEGTANNTRTPAPGSGGEALIASVKGLVGRDTKLADYKKQQADEAQVQEQKRIEEQQAAEKKAKHERNRDILRGIFGI
;
A
#
# COMPACT_ATOMS: atom_id res chain seq x y z
N MET A 1 -52.77 -38.44 44.78
CA MET A 1 -51.54 -37.70 44.66
C MET A 1 -50.77 -38.22 43.50
N LYS A 2 -50.78 -37.52 42.37
CA LYS A 2 -50.13 -37.94 41.11
C LYS A 2 -48.82 -37.19 40.97
N LYS A 3 -47.68 -37.89 41.06
CA LYS A 3 -46.37 -37.33 40.82
C LYS A 3 -46.10 -37.23 39.32
N GLY A 4 -46.08 -36.00 38.81
CA GLY A 4 -45.71 -35.74 37.40
C GLY A 4 -44.21 -35.83 37.22
N LEU A 5 -43.84 -36.73 36.36
CA LEU A 5 -42.43 -36.86 35.91
C LEU A 5 -42.19 -35.81 34.79
N VAL A 6 -41.40 -34.78 35.11
CA VAL A 6 -40.96 -33.80 34.12
C VAL A 6 -39.72 -34.35 33.42
N LEU A 7 -39.90 -34.78 32.19
CA LEU A 7 -38.81 -35.21 31.32
C LEU A 7 -38.16 -33.96 30.73
N ALA A 8 -37.03 -33.55 31.28
CA ALA A 8 -36.24 -32.47 30.74
C ALA A 8 -35.46 -32.99 29.51
N THR A 9 -35.94 -32.72 28.32
CA THR A 9 -35.25 -32.99 27.06
C THR A 9 -34.14 -31.95 26.89
N ILE A 10 -32.91 -32.33 27.24
CA ILE A 10 -31.72 -31.50 26.90
C ILE A 10 -31.49 -31.62 25.41
N PHE A 11 -31.94 -30.61 24.68
CA PHE A 11 -31.52 -30.41 23.27
C PHE A 11 -30.08 -29.92 23.34
N ALA A 12 -29.11 -30.83 23.18
CA ALA A 12 -27.76 -30.48 22.89
C ALA A 12 -27.72 -29.86 21.46
N LEU A 13 -27.79 -28.54 21.36
CA LEU A 13 -27.41 -27.83 20.17
C LEU A 13 -25.91 -28.10 19.96
N CYS A 14 -25.58 -29.13 19.20
CA CYS A 14 -24.31 -29.18 18.48
C CYS A 14 -24.33 -28.04 17.45
N SER A 15 -23.92 -26.85 17.88
CA SER A 15 -23.44 -25.83 16.97
C SER A 15 -22.20 -26.41 16.30
N THR A 16 -22.41 -27.06 15.15
CA THR A 16 -21.34 -27.29 14.20
C THR A 16 -20.79 -25.92 13.83
N MET A 17 -19.70 -25.53 14.50
CA MET A 17 -18.89 -24.45 13.98
C MET A 17 -18.48 -24.89 12.58
N MET A 18 -19.16 -24.36 11.56
CA MET A 18 -18.66 -24.45 10.19
C MET A 18 -17.32 -23.74 10.23
N VAL A 19 -16.25 -24.53 10.28
CA VAL A 19 -14.90 -24.05 9.99
C VAL A 19 -14.99 -23.54 8.55
N SER A 20 -15.12 -22.23 8.41
CA SER A 20 -15.16 -21.59 7.10
C SER A 20 -13.76 -21.72 6.55
N ALA A 21 -13.60 -22.61 5.56
CA ALA A 21 -12.36 -22.69 4.79
C ALA A 21 -11.99 -21.30 4.29
N LYS A 22 -10.72 -20.91 4.38
CA LYS A 22 -10.25 -19.62 3.92
C LYS A 22 -10.51 -19.49 2.41
N GLU A 23 -11.59 -18.79 2.07
CA GLU A 23 -12.00 -18.58 0.69
C GLU A 23 -11.55 -17.19 0.23
N PHE A 24 -10.88 -17.13 -0.92
CA PHE A 24 -10.45 -15.88 -1.56
C PHE A 24 -11.38 -15.56 -2.74
N ASN A 25 -12.71 -15.68 -2.54
CA ASN A 25 -13.72 -15.58 -3.61
C ASN A 25 -14.72 -14.43 -3.41
N ASP A 26 -14.62 -13.67 -2.31
CA ASP A 26 -15.47 -12.51 -2.08
C ASP A 26 -15.06 -11.29 -2.94
N ALA A 27 -15.86 -10.22 -2.91
CA ALA A 27 -15.65 -9.03 -3.73
C ALA A 27 -14.38 -8.24 -3.42
N ARG A 28 -13.70 -8.54 -2.29
CA ARG A 28 -12.42 -7.91 -1.95
C ARG A 28 -11.25 -8.42 -2.77
N TRP A 29 -11.39 -9.63 -3.38
CA TRP A 29 -10.33 -10.28 -4.15
C TRP A 29 -10.50 -10.03 -5.64
N GLN A 30 -9.69 -9.13 -6.18
CA GLN A 30 -9.68 -8.81 -7.61
C GLN A 30 -8.74 -9.75 -8.35
N TRP A 31 -9.27 -10.44 -9.35
CA TRP A 31 -8.46 -11.26 -10.26
C TRP A 31 -7.50 -10.41 -11.09
N PHE A 32 -6.26 -10.88 -11.28
CA PHE A 32 -5.28 -10.23 -12.15
C PHE A 32 -4.53 -11.18 -13.09
N TYR A 33 -4.51 -12.49 -12.81
CA TYR A 33 -3.76 -13.45 -13.63
C TYR A 33 -4.33 -14.87 -13.52
N SER A 34 -4.19 -15.66 -14.61
CA SER A 34 -4.47 -17.09 -14.60
C SER A 34 -3.67 -17.80 -15.70
N ASN A 35 -3.20 -19.00 -15.39
CA ASN A 35 -2.66 -19.97 -16.34
C ASN A 35 -3.09 -21.40 -15.95
N SER A 36 -2.47 -22.44 -16.56
CA SER A 36 -2.77 -23.85 -16.25
C SER A 36 -2.48 -24.24 -14.80
N ASP A 37 -1.54 -23.56 -14.13
CA ASP A 37 -1.02 -23.98 -12.84
C ASP A 37 -1.60 -23.21 -11.66
N TYR A 38 -1.93 -21.92 -11.85
CA TYR A 38 -2.46 -21.07 -10.78
C TYR A 38 -3.26 -19.88 -11.25
N THR A 39 -4.07 -19.36 -10.34
CA THR A 39 -4.80 -18.09 -10.47
C THR A 39 -4.32 -17.11 -9.42
N GLY A 40 -4.08 -15.86 -9.81
CA GLY A 40 -3.67 -14.76 -8.93
C GLY A 40 -4.81 -13.79 -8.67
N LYS A 41 -5.02 -13.41 -7.40
CA LYS A 41 -5.98 -12.39 -6.97
C LYS A 41 -5.32 -11.45 -5.97
N VAL A 42 -5.62 -10.16 -6.05
CA VAL A 42 -5.13 -9.11 -5.14
C VAL A 42 -6.24 -8.67 -4.20
N ASP A 43 -5.89 -8.39 -2.95
CA ASP A 43 -6.80 -7.93 -1.91
C ASP A 43 -6.97 -6.42 -1.98
N LEU A 44 -8.15 -5.96 -2.40
CA LEU A 44 -8.48 -4.54 -2.52
C LEU A 44 -8.49 -3.80 -1.18
N ASN A 45 -8.76 -4.49 -0.05
CA ASN A 45 -8.85 -3.88 1.27
C ASN A 45 -7.48 -3.55 1.89
N THR A 46 -6.41 -4.21 1.41
CA THR A 46 -5.05 -3.99 1.90
C THR A 46 -4.21 -3.14 0.95
N LEU A 47 -4.82 -2.74 -0.17
CA LEU A 47 -4.14 -2.01 -1.22
C LEU A 47 -3.85 -0.56 -0.79
N SER A 48 -2.60 -0.18 -0.79
CA SER A 48 -2.14 1.19 -0.53
C SER A 48 -1.09 1.62 -1.54
N TYR A 49 -0.91 2.94 -1.69
CA TYR A 49 0.09 3.52 -2.58
C TYR A 49 0.67 4.79 -2.00
N ASP A 50 1.99 4.86 -1.96
CA ASP A 50 2.76 6.04 -1.57
C ASP A 50 3.42 6.66 -2.80
N PRO A 51 2.97 7.84 -3.28
CA PRO A 51 3.55 8.51 -4.42
C PRO A 51 4.95 9.08 -4.17
N SER A 52 5.36 9.25 -2.91
CA SER A 52 6.68 9.79 -2.57
C SER A 52 7.79 8.78 -2.84
N THR A 53 7.50 7.50 -2.69
CA THR A 53 8.41 6.38 -2.94
C THR A 53 8.07 5.60 -4.21
N ASP A 54 6.98 5.98 -4.88
CA ASP A 54 6.39 5.27 -6.02
C ASP A 54 6.17 3.77 -5.75
N THR A 55 5.72 3.45 -4.52
CA THR A 55 5.58 2.08 -4.03
C THR A 55 4.14 1.81 -3.60
N ALA A 56 3.60 0.65 -3.99
CA ALA A 56 2.34 0.13 -3.48
C ALA A 56 2.57 -1.06 -2.54
N GLN A 57 1.68 -1.22 -1.56
CA GLN A 57 1.59 -2.42 -0.73
C GLN A 57 0.30 -3.15 -1.04
N ALA A 58 0.37 -4.48 -1.11
CA ALA A 58 -0.78 -5.32 -1.38
C ALA A 58 -0.58 -6.74 -0.84
N TRP A 59 -1.66 -7.35 -0.37
CA TRP A 59 -1.73 -8.80 -0.24
C TRP A 59 -2.28 -9.40 -1.53
N ALA A 60 -1.65 -10.48 -2.00
CA ALA A 60 -2.13 -11.25 -3.13
C ALA A 60 -2.10 -12.75 -2.81
N VAL A 61 -3.08 -13.47 -3.34
CA VAL A 61 -3.18 -14.92 -3.22
C VAL A 61 -2.93 -15.57 -4.58
N TRP A 62 -2.17 -16.65 -4.55
CA TRP A 62 -1.91 -17.55 -5.67
C TRP A 62 -2.57 -18.90 -5.39
N VAL A 63 -3.67 -19.16 -6.05
CA VAL A 63 -4.41 -20.42 -5.91
C VAL A 63 -3.89 -21.40 -6.94
N GLN A 64 -3.21 -22.44 -6.49
CA GLN A 64 -2.65 -23.49 -7.35
C GLN A 64 -3.72 -24.53 -7.68
N THR A 65 -3.73 -25.04 -8.92
CA THR A 65 -4.62 -26.14 -9.36
C THR A 65 -4.39 -27.43 -8.58
N ARG A 66 -3.21 -27.59 -7.96
CA ARG A 66 -2.83 -28.74 -7.12
C ARG A 66 -3.31 -28.66 -5.66
N GLY A 67 -4.15 -27.68 -5.33
CA GLY A 67 -4.78 -27.56 -4.02
C GLY A 67 -3.95 -26.83 -2.96
N LEU A 68 -2.99 -26.00 -3.35
CA LEU A 68 -2.30 -25.08 -2.47
C LEU A 68 -2.74 -23.62 -2.74
N GLN A 69 -2.74 -22.82 -1.68
CA GLN A 69 -3.00 -21.39 -1.73
C GLN A 69 -1.84 -20.67 -1.06
N GLU A 70 -1.19 -19.77 -1.78
CA GLU A 70 -0.09 -18.98 -1.27
C GLU A 70 -0.52 -17.52 -1.13
N LEU A 71 -0.76 -17.06 0.09
CA LEU A 71 -1.04 -15.67 0.42
C LEU A 71 0.29 -14.95 0.68
N ARG A 72 0.56 -13.85 -0.02
CA ARG A 72 1.80 -13.09 0.08
C ARG A 72 1.54 -11.61 0.22
N GLU A 73 2.31 -10.97 1.08
CA GLU A 73 2.41 -9.52 1.18
C GLU A 73 3.53 -9.02 0.28
N TYR A 74 3.22 -8.00 -0.51
CA TYR A 74 4.14 -7.40 -1.47
C TYR A 74 4.33 -5.91 -1.22
N ASP A 75 5.60 -5.46 -1.30
CA ASP A 75 5.92 -4.10 -1.71
C ASP A 75 6.18 -4.13 -3.23
N ILE A 76 5.48 -3.28 -3.97
CA ILE A 76 5.53 -3.20 -5.43
C ILE A 76 6.15 -1.86 -5.80
N HIS A 77 7.36 -1.89 -6.36
CA HIS A 77 8.13 -0.72 -6.74
C HIS A 77 7.92 -0.44 -8.24
N PHE A 78 7.20 0.64 -8.55
CA PHE A 78 6.84 0.95 -9.93
C PHE A 78 7.98 1.60 -10.71
N ASP A 79 8.90 2.30 -10.06
CA ASP A 79 10.06 2.97 -10.65
C ASP A 79 11.00 2.01 -11.39
N ASN A 80 11.17 0.81 -10.85
CA ASN A 80 12.07 -0.23 -11.38
C ASN A 80 11.35 -1.54 -11.74
N SER A 81 10.00 -1.56 -11.67
CA SER A 81 9.16 -2.72 -11.97
C SER A 81 9.55 -3.96 -11.19
N SER A 82 9.85 -3.81 -9.89
CA SER A 82 10.20 -4.91 -9.02
C SER A 82 9.16 -5.15 -7.92
N VAL A 83 9.19 -6.33 -7.33
CA VAL A 83 8.37 -6.71 -6.19
C VAL A 83 9.23 -7.27 -5.07
N THR A 84 8.93 -6.89 -3.84
CA THR A 84 9.51 -7.46 -2.63
C THR A 84 8.45 -8.27 -1.90
N ILE A 85 8.69 -9.57 -1.68
CA ILE A 85 7.82 -10.38 -0.83
C ILE A 85 8.25 -10.13 0.61
N LYS A 86 7.31 -9.64 1.46
CA LYS A 86 7.55 -9.36 2.88
C LYS A 86 7.20 -10.57 3.73
N HIS A 87 5.97 -11.02 3.61
CA HIS A 87 5.43 -12.15 4.35
C HIS A 87 4.74 -13.12 3.39
N TYR A 88 4.71 -14.39 3.78
CA TYR A 88 3.94 -15.40 3.05
C TYR A 88 3.30 -16.40 4.01
N TYR A 89 2.16 -16.94 3.58
CA TYR A 89 1.44 -18.04 4.21
C TYR A 89 1.04 -19.04 3.15
N ILE A 90 1.23 -20.33 3.41
CA ILE A 90 0.83 -21.41 2.51
C ILE A 90 -0.25 -22.23 3.19
N TYR A 91 -1.37 -22.40 2.51
CA TYR A 91 -2.51 -23.19 2.98
C TYR A 91 -2.77 -24.36 2.04
N LYS A 92 -3.31 -25.45 2.58
CA LYS A 92 -4.03 -26.41 1.74
C LYS A 92 -5.39 -25.85 1.39
N ASN A 93 -5.88 -26.17 0.18
CA ASN A 93 -7.21 -25.73 -0.24
C ASN A 93 -8.27 -26.21 0.78
N GLY A 94 -9.14 -25.30 1.22
CA GLY A 94 -10.14 -25.57 2.25
C GLY A 94 -9.65 -25.61 3.68
N SER A 95 -8.41 -25.17 3.97
CA SER A 95 -7.86 -25.10 5.33
C SER A 95 -7.65 -23.65 5.78
N ASP A 96 -8.03 -23.33 7.01
CA ASP A 96 -7.74 -22.04 7.66
C ASP A 96 -6.37 -21.98 8.35
N THR A 97 -5.72 -23.14 8.50
CA THR A 97 -4.42 -23.24 9.14
C THR A 97 -3.32 -23.26 8.10
N ALA A 98 -2.38 -22.33 8.20
CA ALA A 98 -1.20 -22.32 7.36
C ALA A 98 -0.33 -23.56 7.63
N ILE A 99 0.12 -24.21 6.57
CA ILE A 99 1.08 -25.34 6.66
C ILE A 99 2.52 -24.85 6.61
N ASN A 100 2.73 -23.61 6.17
CA ASN A 100 4.02 -22.93 6.17
C ASN A 100 3.78 -21.40 6.19
N GLU A 101 4.65 -20.67 6.88
CA GLU A 101 4.61 -19.21 6.94
C GLU A 101 6.00 -18.65 7.19
N GLY A 102 6.24 -17.39 6.81
CA GLY A 102 7.52 -16.74 7.07
C GLY A 102 7.63 -15.33 6.47
N THR A 103 8.82 -14.77 6.65
CA THR A 103 9.25 -13.52 6.02
C THR A 103 10.27 -13.85 4.95
N ALA A 104 10.23 -13.17 3.80
CA ALA A 104 11.16 -13.44 2.72
C ALA A 104 12.12 -12.27 2.44
N ASN A 105 11.67 -11.02 2.49
CA ASN A 105 12.43 -9.81 2.13
C ASN A 105 13.25 -9.97 0.83
N ASN A 106 12.64 -10.67 -0.14
CA ASN A 106 13.28 -11.02 -1.41
C ASN A 106 12.70 -10.16 -2.52
N THR A 107 13.53 -9.25 -3.04
CA THR A 107 13.18 -8.37 -4.16
C THR A 107 13.57 -9.03 -5.47
N ARG A 108 12.67 -8.98 -6.45
CA ARG A 108 12.90 -9.52 -7.80
C ARG A 108 12.17 -8.68 -8.86
N THR A 109 12.74 -8.61 -10.05
CA THR A 109 12.05 -8.13 -11.23
C THR A 109 11.34 -9.31 -11.90
N PRO A 110 10.01 -9.27 -12.06
CA PRO A 110 9.28 -10.35 -12.73
C PRO A 110 9.68 -10.49 -14.18
N ALA A 111 9.68 -11.73 -14.69
CA ALA A 111 9.90 -11.97 -16.10
C ALA A 111 8.70 -11.47 -16.95
N PRO A 112 8.92 -11.02 -18.20
CA PRO A 112 7.84 -10.67 -19.11
C PRO A 112 6.83 -11.80 -19.29
N GLY A 113 5.54 -11.47 -19.32
CA GLY A 113 4.44 -12.44 -19.43
C GLY A 113 4.15 -13.25 -18.15
N SER A 114 4.88 -12.99 -17.06
CA SER A 114 4.68 -13.71 -15.79
C SER A 114 3.51 -13.13 -14.98
N GLY A 115 3.01 -13.94 -14.03
CA GLY A 115 2.02 -13.47 -13.07
C GLY A 115 2.50 -12.30 -12.19
N GLY A 116 3.81 -12.20 -11.95
CA GLY A 116 4.39 -11.06 -11.22
C GLY A 116 4.28 -9.75 -12.00
N GLU A 117 4.52 -9.77 -13.31
CA GLU A 117 4.31 -8.60 -14.17
C GLU A 117 2.82 -8.22 -14.21
N ALA A 118 1.93 -9.20 -14.34
CA ALA A 118 0.49 -8.98 -14.30
C ALA A 118 0.02 -8.38 -12.96
N LEU A 119 0.62 -8.79 -11.83
CA LEU A 119 0.37 -8.20 -10.51
C LEU A 119 0.74 -6.71 -10.50
N ILE A 120 1.96 -6.35 -10.96
CA ILE A 120 2.41 -4.96 -11.04
C ILE A 120 1.45 -4.13 -11.89
N ALA A 121 1.09 -4.61 -13.08
CA ALA A 121 0.20 -3.90 -14.00
C ALA A 121 -1.21 -3.71 -13.40
N SER A 122 -1.76 -4.74 -12.77
CA SER A 122 -3.07 -4.68 -12.13
C SER A 122 -3.08 -3.69 -10.96
N VAL A 123 -2.11 -3.80 -10.05
CA VAL A 123 -2.00 -2.91 -8.88
C VAL A 123 -1.79 -1.47 -9.31
N LYS A 124 -0.95 -1.21 -10.32
CA LYS A 124 -0.77 0.12 -10.91
C LYS A 124 -2.09 0.78 -11.31
N GLY A 125 -2.95 0.02 -11.99
CA GLY A 125 -4.29 0.50 -12.39
C GLY A 125 -5.22 0.70 -11.19
N LEU A 126 -5.26 -0.26 -10.28
CA LEU A 126 -6.15 -0.23 -9.11
C LEU A 126 -5.86 0.93 -8.15
N VAL A 127 -4.60 1.27 -7.93
CA VAL A 127 -4.21 2.41 -7.07
C VAL A 127 -4.33 3.75 -7.79
N GLY A 128 -4.53 3.78 -9.11
CA GLY A 128 -4.52 5.01 -9.91
C GLY A 128 -3.15 5.71 -9.91
N ARG A 129 -2.06 4.92 -9.95
CA ARG A 129 -0.68 5.39 -9.78
C ARG A 129 -0.35 6.61 -10.63
N ASP A 130 -0.65 6.57 -11.94
CA ASP A 130 -0.20 7.61 -12.87
C ASP A 130 -0.81 8.99 -12.53
N THR A 131 -2.09 9.02 -12.12
CA THR A 131 -2.75 10.24 -11.66
C THR A 131 -2.19 10.73 -10.35
N LYS A 132 -2.12 9.86 -9.33
CA LYS A 132 -1.63 10.22 -7.99
C LYS A 132 -0.17 10.68 -7.99
N LEU A 133 0.68 10.05 -8.81
CA LEU A 133 2.07 10.44 -8.96
C LEU A 133 2.20 11.80 -9.66
N ALA A 134 1.37 12.07 -10.67
CA ALA A 134 1.36 13.37 -11.35
C ALA A 134 0.90 14.49 -10.39
N ASP A 135 -0.15 14.26 -9.61
CA ASP A 135 -0.65 15.20 -8.60
C ASP A 135 0.40 15.47 -7.52
N TYR A 136 1.06 14.44 -7.03
CA TYR A 136 2.15 14.57 -6.05
C TYR A 136 3.31 15.41 -6.60
N LYS A 137 3.78 15.14 -7.83
CA LYS A 137 4.85 15.90 -8.46
C LYS A 137 4.48 17.36 -8.68
N LYS A 138 3.23 17.62 -9.05
CA LYS A 138 2.71 18.98 -9.18
C LYS A 138 2.73 19.72 -7.84
N GLN A 139 2.23 19.09 -6.78
CA GLN A 139 2.26 19.66 -5.43
C GLN A 139 3.69 20.01 -4.99
N GLN A 140 4.65 19.10 -5.20
CA GLN A 140 6.05 19.34 -4.87
C GLN A 140 6.64 20.54 -5.66
N ALA A 141 6.27 20.66 -6.94
CA ALA A 141 6.70 21.81 -7.76
C ALA A 141 6.11 23.12 -7.28
N ASP A 142 4.82 23.14 -6.94
CA ASP A 142 4.13 24.31 -6.42
C ASP A 142 4.72 24.75 -5.05
N GLU A 143 4.98 23.80 -4.15
CA GLU A 143 5.62 24.05 -2.85
C GLU A 143 7.04 24.62 -3.02
N ALA A 144 7.84 24.06 -3.93
CA ALA A 144 9.17 24.56 -4.25
C ALA A 144 9.15 26.00 -4.79
N GLN A 145 8.19 26.35 -5.65
CA GLN A 145 8.01 27.71 -6.16
C GLN A 145 7.66 28.70 -5.04
N VAL A 146 6.76 28.33 -4.13
CA VAL A 146 6.40 29.16 -2.98
C VAL A 146 7.59 29.42 -2.06
N GLN A 147 8.39 28.37 -1.81
CA GLN A 147 9.60 28.52 -0.99
C GLN A 147 10.65 29.45 -1.66
N GLU A 148 10.86 29.28 -2.95
CA GLU A 148 11.78 30.13 -3.71
C GLU A 148 11.30 31.59 -3.72
N GLN A 149 10.01 31.85 -3.91
CA GLN A 149 9.45 33.19 -3.86
C GLN A 149 9.67 33.86 -2.50
N LYS A 150 9.44 33.12 -1.39
CA LYS A 150 9.71 33.63 -0.03
C LYS A 150 11.20 33.96 0.16
N ARG A 151 12.09 33.12 -0.33
CA ARG A 151 13.54 33.35 -0.27
C ARG A 151 13.93 34.62 -1.01
N ILE A 152 13.36 34.86 -2.20
CA ILE A 152 13.63 36.08 -2.97
C ILE A 152 13.09 37.32 -2.24
N GLU A 153 11.90 37.26 -1.66
CA GLU A 153 11.31 38.38 -0.90
C GLU A 153 12.13 38.71 0.35
N GLU A 154 12.60 37.70 1.08
CA GLU A 154 13.49 37.90 2.24
C GLU A 154 14.82 38.53 1.86
N GLN A 155 15.43 38.10 0.76
CA GLN A 155 16.65 38.70 0.24
C GLN A 155 16.44 40.18 -0.14
N GLN A 156 15.38 40.48 -0.88
CA GLN A 156 15.05 41.87 -1.25
C GLN A 156 14.76 42.74 -0.02
N ALA A 157 14.10 42.20 1.01
CA ALA A 157 13.85 42.92 2.25
C ALA A 157 15.17 43.20 3.02
N ALA A 158 16.07 42.23 3.06
CA ALA A 158 17.38 42.39 3.68
C ALA A 158 18.26 43.45 2.95
N GLU A 159 18.26 43.41 1.60
CA GLU A 159 18.97 44.42 0.79
C GLU A 159 18.42 45.85 1.00
N LYS A 160 17.08 46.00 1.04
CA LYS A 160 16.45 47.28 1.32
C LYS A 160 16.84 47.82 2.71
N LYS A 161 16.83 46.96 3.73
CA LYS A 161 17.28 47.32 5.09
C LYS A 161 18.76 47.77 5.09
N ALA A 162 19.64 46.98 4.49
CA ALA A 162 21.06 47.31 4.43
C ALA A 162 21.31 48.63 3.68
N LYS A 163 20.59 48.88 2.58
CA LYS A 163 20.66 50.13 1.85
C LYS A 163 20.17 51.34 2.69
N HIS A 164 19.11 51.13 3.44
CA HIS A 164 18.56 52.17 4.33
C HIS A 164 19.54 52.50 5.48
N GLU A 165 20.12 51.50 6.11
CA GLU A 165 21.16 51.66 7.17
C GLU A 165 22.38 52.39 6.63
N ARG A 166 22.88 52.00 5.47
CA ARG A 166 24.02 52.64 4.81
C ARG A 166 23.75 54.13 4.52
N ASN A 167 22.57 54.46 4.00
CA ASN A 167 22.17 55.83 3.73
C ASN A 167 22.04 56.65 5.02
N ARG A 168 21.54 56.05 6.11
CA ARG A 168 21.45 56.71 7.42
C ARG A 168 22.83 56.99 7.99
N ASP A 169 23.78 56.06 7.86
CA ASP A 169 25.16 56.26 8.35
C ASP A 169 25.92 57.33 7.55
N ILE A 170 25.68 57.39 6.24
CA ILE A 170 26.22 58.48 5.39
C ILE A 170 25.68 59.82 5.84
N LEU A 171 24.38 59.95 6.09
CA LEU A 171 23.75 61.19 6.57
C LEU A 171 24.30 61.59 7.96
N ARG A 172 24.46 60.65 8.86
CA ARG A 172 25.09 60.90 10.17
C ARG A 172 26.52 61.43 10.03
N GLY A 173 27.30 60.86 9.11
CA GLY A 173 28.69 61.33 8.88
C GLY A 173 28.74 62.72 8.27
N ILE A 174 27.78 63.14 7.48
CA ILE A 174 27.74 64.45 6.85
C ILE A 174 27.21 65.55 7.81
N PHE A 175 26.20 65.24 8.60
CA PHE A 175 25.51 66.26 9.42
C PHE A 175 25.89 66.21 10.91
N GLY A 176 26.73 65.27 11.36
CA GLY A 176 27.21 65.19 12.73
C GLY A 176 26.17 64.90 13.81
N ILE A 177 25.01 64.25 13.41
CA ILE A 177 23.88 63.89 14.28
C ILE A 177 23.87 62.42 14.60
#